data_12e5973c29293bff2e9899092a735aa5
#
_entry.id   12e5973c29293bff2e9899092a735aa5
#
_cell.length_a   1.000
_cell.length_b   1.000
_cell.length_c   1.000
_cell.angle_alpha   90.00
_cell.angle_beta   90.00
_cell.angle_gamma   90.00
#
_symmetry.space_group_name_H-M   'P 1'
#
loop_
_entity.id
_entity.type
_entity.pdbx_description
1 polymer ?
#
loop_
_entity_poly.entity_id
_entity_poly.type
_entity_poly.pdbx_seq_one_letter_code
_entity_poly.pdbx_strand_id
1 'polypeptide(L)'
;YTASDTLSLHYALPIYEMTDYGLTYRRIAPGYEVYSKMGLYERRIDNFDERPLIENTQVPGMCVNCHTSCKTNPDNYVFHIRGDHGGTLFKTGDKTEILKAKNDSIKGSMVYPYWHPTGKYCAFSTNQTRQGFHVVKDERVEVFDLSSDVFVYDVERHELILDTLLSTKLYSENSPVFSADGRSLYYLTCLQQDYPLHFKEEKYNLCRIDFDPNTGRYGNKVDTIYNAVREGKTVTWPRPSYDGRYLMFTKMDYGYFSIWHKESDLYLLDLKTLKAWPLDNANSNDADSFHNWSIGSHWFVFTSRRVDGLYSHLYLSCIDDRGKATKAFLLPQKNPLDYYSSSLYSFNTPDFISGPVEIDSREVGANILSGQRVETKIR
;
A
#
# COMPACT_ATOMS: atom_id res chain seq x y z
N TYR A 1 13.51 40.04 19.72
CA TYR A 1 12.58 38.96 20.06
C TYR A 1 11.75 39.42 21.23
N THR A 2 10.46 39.65 21.04
CA THR A 2 9.54 40.12 22.09
C THR A 2 8.97 38.90 22.83
N ALA A 3 8.60 39.05 24.10
CA ALA A 3 8.06 37.99 24.94
C ALA A 3 6.77 37.33 24.38
N SER A 4 6.15 37.87 23.33
CA SER A 4 4.99 37.29 22.65
C SER A 4 5.36 36.13 21.71
N ASP A 5 6.61 36.09 21.22
CA ASP A 5 7.04 35.03 20.29
C ASP A 5 7.37 33.72 21.02
N THR A 6 7.69 33.83 22.32
CA THR A 6 7.94 32.65 23.16
C THR A 6 6.66 31.96 23.64
N LEU A 7 5.54 32.69 23.73
CA LEU A 7 4.23 32.14 24.11
C LEU A 7 3.55 31.35 22.99
N SER A 8 3.86 31.66 21.73
CA SER A 8 3.31 30.90 20.58
C SER A 8 3.89 29.49 20.44
N LEU A 9 5.08 29.26 20.97
CA LEU A 9 5.72 27.92 21.00
C LEU A 9 5.09 26.97 22.03
N HIS A 10 4.43 27.49 23.05
CA HIS A 10 3.75 26.65 24.07
C HIS A 10 2.37 26.14 23.64
N TYR A 11 1.83 26.63 22.54
CA TYR A 11 0.64 26.08 21.86
C TYR A 11 0.99 25.22 20.64
N ALA A 12 2.25 24.77 20.55
CA ALA A 12 2.61 23.75 19.57
C ALA A 12 1.72 22.52 19.80
N LEU A 13 1.16 21.99 18.72
CA LEU A 13 0.35 20.78 18.68
C LEU A 13 0.96 19.70 19.58
N PRO A 14 0.14 18.84 20.23
CA PRO A 14 0.67 17.72 20.98
C PRO A 14 1.65 16.96 20.10
N ILE A 15 2.90 16.86 20.55
CA ILE A 15 3.94 16.11 19.84
C ILE A 15 3.63 14.64 20.16
N TYR A 16 2.98 13.96 19.21
CA TYR A 16 2.81 12.51 19.30
C TYR A 16 4.17 11.85 19.06
N GLU A 17 4.57 11.02 20.00
CA GLU A 17 5.81 10.27 19.87
C GLU A 17 5.67 9.24 18.74
N MET A 18 6.66 9.20 17.84
CA MET A 18 6.79 8.15 16.85
C MET A 18 7.66 7.04 17.45
N THR A 19 7.04 5.89 17.70
CA THR A 19 7.70 4.75 18.35
C THR A 19 8.16 3.68 17.36
N ASP A 20 7.88 3.86 16.08
CA ASP A 20 8.30 2.92 15.04
C ASP A 20 9.83 2.95 14.86
N TYR A 21 10.40 1.77 14.59
CA TYR A 21 11.84 1.60 14.34
C TYR A 21 12.26 2.22 13.00
N GLY A 22 11.46 1.99 11.96
CA GLY A 22 11.85 2.36 10.60
C GLY A 22 10.73 2.27 9.60
N LEU A 23 11.13 2.33 8.35
CA LEU A 23 10.28 2.17 7.18
C LEU A 23 10.85 1.09 6.27
N THR A 24 9.97 0.32 5.64
CA THR A 24 10.28 -0.42 4.43
C THR A 24 9.60 0.24 3.24
N TYR A 25 10.20 0.16 2.06
CA TYR A 25 9.67 0.71 0.82
C TYR A 25 10.27 0.04 -0.40
N ARG A 26 9.58 0.12 -1.50
CA ARG A 26 10.12 -0.26 -2.80
C ARG A 26 10.86 0.95 -3.41
N ARG A 27 12.17 0.81 -3.66
CA ARG A 27 12.97 1.80 -4.38
C ARG A 27 13.04 1.41 -5.85
N ILE A 28 12.68 2.35 -6.72
CA ILE A 28 12.60 2.16 -8.17
C ILE A 28 13.65 3.05 -8.82
N ALA A 29 14.58 2.45 -9.53
CA ALA A 29 15.60 3.15 -10.29
C ALA A 29 14.98 3.87 -11.51
N PRO A 30 15.59 4.97 -11.97
CA PRO A 30 15.13 5.66 -13.18
C PRO A 30 15.24 4.75 -14.41
N GLY A 31 14.42 5.03 -15.44
CA GLY A 31 14.26 4.15 -16.59
C GLY A 31 15.52 3.90 -17.44
N TYR A 32 16.56 4.71 -17.28
CA TYR A 32 17.86 4.48 -17.93
C TYR A 32 18.83 3.60 -17.11
N GLU A 33 18.49 3.32 -15.85
CA GLU A 33 19.24 2.40 -15.01
C GLU A 33 18.82 0.96 -15.28
N VAL A 34 19.69 0.03 -14.89
CA VAL A 34 19.38 -1.40 -15.04
C VAL A 34 18.19 -1.76 -14.18
N TYR A 35 17.22 -2.44 -14.76
CA TYR A 35 16.02 -2.95 -14.06
C TYR A 35 16.35 -3.71 -12.76
N SER A 36 17.51 -4.35 -12.70
CA SER A 36 18.02 -5.05 -11.53
C SER A 36 18.22 -4.17 -10.27
N LYS A 37 18.42 -2.86 -10.44
CA LYS A 37 18.61 -1.92 -9.30
C LYS A 37 17.33 -1.54 -8.56
N MET A 38 16.21 -2.16 -8.86
CA MET A 38 14.99 -2.05 -8.05
C MET A 38 15.01 -3.06 -6.92
N GLY A 39 14.42 -2.71 -5.79
CA GLY A 39 14.37 -3.62 -4.65
C GLY A 39 13.48 -3.11 -3.51
N LEU A 40 13.36 -3.93 -2.49
CA LEU A 40 12.82 -3.57 -1.19
C LEU A 40 13.96 -3.16 -0.27
N TYR A 41 13.77 -2.04 0.39
CA TYR A 41 14.75 -1.43 1.28
C TYR A 41 14.13 -1.18 2.64
N GLU A 42 14.97 -1.19 3.65
CA GLU A 42 14.65 -0.80 5.01
C GLU A 42 15.46 0.43 5.38
N ARG A 43 14.84 1.35 6.10
CA ARG A 43 15.51 2.54 6.62
C ARG A 43 15.03 2.84 8.03
N ARG A 44 15.97 3.12 8.92
CA ARG A 44 15.68 3.58 10.28
C ARG A 44 15.18 5.03 10.29
N ILE A 45 14.28 5.34 11.24
CA ILE A 45 13.75 6.72 11.41
C ILE A 45 14.69 7.56 12.29
N ASP A 46 15.34 6.95 13.29
CA ASP A 46 16.20 7.63 14.26
C ASP A 46 17.59 8.02 13.69
N ASN A 47 17.91 7.52 12.52
CA ASN A 47 19.14 7.84 11.80
C ASN A 47 18.92 7.81 10.28
N PHE A 48 20.00 7.78 9.49
CA PHE A 48 19.93 7.79 8.03
C PHE A 48 20.35 6.45 7.39
N ASP A 49 20.47 5.39 8.20
CA ASP A 49 20.91 4.09 7.70
C ASP A 49 19.82 3.44 6.84
N GLU A 50 20.17 3.15 5.61
CA GLU A 50 19.34 2.43 4.63
C GLU A 50 20.06 1.14 4.24
N ARG A 51 19.33 0.02 4.19
CA ARG A 51 19.86 -1.24 3.69
C ARG A 51 18.89 -1.93 2.73
N PRO A 52 19.37 -2.64 1.71
CA PRO A 52 18.52 -3.49 0.90
C PRO A 52 18.05 -4.70 1.73
N LEU A 53 16.76 -5.03 1.61
CA LEU A 53 16.21 -6.31 2.06
C LEU A 53 16.37 -7.36 0.96
N ILE A 54 15.97 -6.99 -0.26
CA ILE A 54 16.14 -7.81 -1.46
C ILE A 54 16.08 -6.94 -2.71
N GLU A 55 16.97 -7.18 -3.64
CA GLU A 55 17.02 -6.48 -4.93
C GLU A 55 16.72 -7.43 -6.09
N ASN A 56 16.25 -6.90 -7.22
CA ASN A 56 16.00 -7.68 -8.44
C ASN A 56 17.25 -8.37 -9.01
N THR A 57 18.46 -7.91 -8.61
CA THR A 57 19.75 -8.54 -8.94
C THR A 57 19.92 -9.92 -8.30
N GLN A 58 19.17 -10.23 -7.26
CA GLN A 58 19.30 -11.49 -6.51
C GLN A 58 19.01 -12.71 -7.36
N VAL A 59 18.02 -12.61 -8.25
CA VAL A 59 17.69 -13.68 -9.20
C VAL A 59 17.39 -13.06 -10.58
N PRO A 60 18.01 -13.53 -11.66
CA PRO A 60 17.73 -13.05 -13.01
C PRO A 60 16.25 -13.12 -13.38
N GLY A 61 15.71 -12.03 -13.94
CA GLY A 61 14.30 -11.95 -14.35
C GLY A 61 13.29 -11.76 -13.21
N MET A 62 13.76 -11.66 -11.97
CA MET A 62 12.92 -11.39 -10.81
C MET A 62 12.53 -9.92 -10.71
N CYS A 63 11.32 -9.65 -10.21
CA CYS A 63 10.89 -8.31 -9.80
C CYS A 63 10.12 -8.36 -8.48
N VAL A 64 10.71 -7.77 -7.43
CA VAL A 64 10.05 -7.67 -6.13
C VAL A 64 9.05 -6.53 -6.10
N ASN A 65 7.90 -6.76 -5.46
CA ASN A 65 6.78 -5.84 -5.44
C ASN A 65 5.88 -6.06 -4.22
N CYS A 66 4.92 -5.17 -3.99
CA CYS A 66 3.81 -5.32 -3.06
C CYS A 66 4.20 -5.99 -1.72
N HIS A 67 4.76 -5.22 -0.81
CA HIS A 67 5.17 -5.71 0.51
C HIS A 67 4.31 -5.09 1.62
N THR A 68 4.25 -5.75 2.76
CA THR A 68 3.69 -5.19 4.00
C THR A 68 4.05 -6.04 5.21
N SER A 69 4.07 -5.40 6.39
CA SER A 69 4.21 -6.03 7.70
C SER A 69 2.86 -6.13 8.43
N CYS A 70 2.70 -7.10 9.32
CA CYS A 70 1.51 -7.24 10.16
C CYS A 70 1.56 -6.24 11.33
N LYS A 71 0.78 -5.15 11.27
CA LYS A 71 0.77 -4.13 12.33
C LYS A 71 2.19 -3.66 12.70
N THR A 72 2.97 -3.33 11.70
CA THR A 72 4.38 -2.94 11.81
C THR A 72 5.35 -4.02 12.31
N ASN A 73 4.87 -5.23 12.65
CA ASN A 73 5.72 -6.32 13.13
C ASN A 73 6.57 -6.92 12.00
N PRO A 74 7.92 -6.81 12.04
CA PRO A 74 8.82 -7.32 10.99
C PRO A 74 8.88 -8.86 10.94
N ASP A 75 8.46 -9.57 11.98
CA ASP A 75 8.41 -11.03 12.00
C ASP A 75 7.29 -11.61 11.14
N ASN A 76 6.26 -10.81 10.88
CA ASN A 76 5.18 -11.15 9.95
C ASN A 76 5.25 -10.21 8.75
N TYR A 77 6.02 -10.63 7.74
CA TYR A 77 6.31 -9.81 6.56
C TYR A 77 5.99 -10.59 5.28
N VAL A 78 5.42 -9.90 4.31
CA VAL A 78 5.07 -10.49 3.02
C VAL A 78 5.54 -9.60 1.88
N PHE A 79 5.98 -10.20 0.78
CA PHE A 79 6.18 -9.51 -0.48
C PHE A 79 5.95 -10.42 -1.69
N HIS A 80 5.58 -9.81 -2.81
CA HIS A 80 5.32 -10.53 -4.06
C HIS A 80 6.52 -10.48 -4.99
N ILE A 81 6.80 -11.59 -5.65
CA ILE A 81 7.87 -11.77 -6.62
C ILE A 81 7.21 -12.03 -7.99
N ARG A 82 7.51 -11.20 -8.97
CA ARG A 82 7.12 -11.38 -10.37
C ARG A 82 8.28 -11.96 -11.17
N GLY A 83 7.97 -12.52 -12.34
CA GLY A 83 8.92 -13.12 -13.26
C GLY A 83 8.78 -14.64 -13.35
N ASP A 84 9.75 -15.30 -14.01
CA ASP A 84 9.70 -16.73 -14.30
C ASP A 84 9.68 -17.62 -13.05
N HIS A 85 10.30 -17.14 -11.96
CA HIS A 85 10.33 -17.76 -10.66
C HIS A 85 9.33 -17.13 -9.67
N GLY A 86 8.23 -16.57 -10.18
CA GLY A 86 7.26 -15.81 -9.40
C GLY A 86 6.64 -16.60 -8.24
N GLY A 87 6.20 -15.85 -7.23
CA GLY A 87 5.53 -16.36 -6.03
C GLY A 87 5.31 -15.25 -5.02
N THR A 88 4.67 -15.58 -3.90
CA THR A 88 4.51 -14.63 -2.79
C THR A 88 5.26 -15.18 -1.59
N LEU A 89 6.26 -14.45 -1.14
CA LEU A 89 7.05 -14.83 0.03
C LEU A 89 6.35 -14.38 1.30
N PHE A 90 6.19 -15.30 2.24
CA PHE A 90 5.77 -15.06 3.61
C PHE A 90 6.91 -15.34 4.56
N LYS A 91 7.20 -14.38 5.43
CA LYS A 91 8.01 -14.55 6.64
C LYS A 91 7.06 -14.55 7.83
N THR A 92 7.11 -15.60 8.65
CA THR A 92 6.37 -15.73 9.91
C THR A 92 7.33 -16.24 10.98
N GLY A 93 7.76 -15.35 11.89
CA GLY A 93 8.87 -15.61 12.78
C GLY A 93 10.14 -15.91 11.99
N ASP A 94 10.79 -17.04 12.30
CA ASP A 94 12.03 -17.50 11.62
C ASP A 94 11.73 -18.28 10.32
N LYS A 95 10.47 -18.56 10.04
CA LYS A 95 10.08 -19.36 8.87
C LYS A 95 9.85 -18.46 7.65
N THR A 96 10.42 -18.86 6.52
CA THR A 96 10.20 -18.22 5.22
C THR A 96 9.64 -19.24 4.22
N GLU A 97 8.53 -18.91 3.59
CA GLU A 97 7.84 -19.77 2.60
C GLU A 97 7.50 -18.98 1.35
N ILE A 98 7.56 -19.61 0.18
CA ILE A 98 7.12 -19.03 -1.08
C ILE A 98 5.89 -19.78 -1.57
N LEU A 99 4.78 -19.06 -1.70
CA LEU A 99 3.51 -19.62 -2.14
C LEU A 99 3.40 -19.65 -3.66
N LYS A 100 2.78 -20.70 -4.17
CA LYS A 100 2.23 -20.76 -5.52
C LYS A 100 0.72 -20.53 -5.44
N ALA A 101 0.31 -19.31 -5.74
CA ALA A 101 -1.10 -18.95 -5.66
C ALA A 101 -1.86 -19.11 -6.97
N LYS A 102 -1.15 -19.20 -8.11
CA LYS A 102 -1.81 -19.41 -9.42
C LYS A 102 -2.39 -20.81 -9.51
N ASN A 103 -3.68 -20.86 -9.73
CA ASN A 103 -4.46 -22.08 -9.95
C ASN A 103 -5.62 -21.78 -10.92
N ASP A 104 -6.55 -22.70 -11.10
CA ASP A 104 -7.67 -22.52 -12.04
C ASP A 104 -8.61 -21.37 -11.66
N SER A 105 -8.68 -21.01 -10.37
CA SER A 105 -9.52 -19.93 -9.85
C SER A 105 -8.78 -18.58 -9.74
N ILE A 106 -7.46 -18.62 -9.50
CA ILE A 106 -6.63 -17.42 -9.36
C ILE A 106 -5.63 -17.35 -10.51
N LYS A 107 -5.96 -16.57 -11.52
CA LYS A 107 -5.14 -16.46 -12.76
C LYS A 107 -4.15 -15.30 -12.72
N GLY A 108 -4.42 -14.26 -11.92
CA GLY A 108 -3.58 -13.08 -11.77
C GLY A 108 -2.46 -13.23 -10.74
N SER A 109 -1.69 -12.17 -10.55
CA SER A 109 -0.69 -12.08 -9.48
C SER A 109 -1.36 -11.73 -8.16
N MET A 110 -0.91 -12.31 -7.06
CA MET A 110 -1.29 -11.86 -5.71
C MET A 110 -0.64 -10.51 -5.44
N VAL A 111 -1.44 -9.45 -5.32
CA VAL A 111 -0.97 -8.09 -5.12
C VAL A 111 -1.72 -7.43 -3.97
N TYR A 112 -1.22 -6.27 -3.52
CA TYR A 112 -1.82 -5.46 -2.45
C TYR A 112 -2.10 -6.26 -1.16
N PRO A 113 -1.08 -6.96 -0.61
CA PRO A 113 -1.23 -7.72 0.63
C PRO A 113 -1.61 -6.80 1.78
N TYR A 114 -2.49 -7.30 2.66
CA TYR A 114 -2.78 -6.67 3.94
C TYR A 114 -3.07 -7.71 5.01
N TRP A 115 -2.29 -7.68 6.08
CA TRP A 115 -2.41 -8.63 7.17
C TRP A 115 -3.67 -8.39 8.02
N HIS A 116 -4.29 -9.48 8.42
CA HIS A 116 -5.23 -9.45 9.53
C HIS A 116 -4.46 -9.14 10.84
N PRO A 117 -5.04 -8.35 11.78
CA PRO A 117 -4.32 -7.90 12.97
C PRO A 117 -3.78 -9.02 13.88
N THR A 118 -4.27 -10.25 13.76
CA THR A 118 -3.76 -11.42 14.48
C THR A 118 -2.58 -12.12 13.80
N GLY A 119 -2.25 -11.75 12.54
CA GLY A 119 -1.24 -12.46 11.74
C GLY A 119 -1.72 -13.79 11.15
N LYS A 120 -2.94 -14.24 11.45
CA LYS A 120 -3.47 -15.52 10.97
C LYS A 120 -3.89 -15.49 9.51
N TYR A 121 -4.35 -14.36 9.02
CA TYR A 121 -4.81 -14.19 7.65
C TYR A 121 -4.08 -13.04 6.95
N CYS A 122 -4.01 -13.12 5.62
CA CYS A 122 -3.55 -12.02 4.78
C CYS A 122 -4.50 -11.88 3.60
N ALA A 123 -5.04 -10.68 3.39
CA ALA A 123 -5.92 -10.37 2.27
C ALA A 123 -5.09 -9.94 1.05
N PHE A 124 -5.59 -10.27 -0.14
CA PHE A 124 -4.97 -9.95 -1.43
C PHE A 124 -6.02 -9.58 -2.46
N SER A 125 -5.60 -8.87 -3.48
CA SER A 125 -6.29 -8.92 -4.77
C SER A 125 -5.46 -9.68 -5.81
N THR A 126 -6.14 -10.24 -6.80
CA THR A 126 -5.52 -10.78 -8.00
C THR A 126 -5.84 -9.88 -9.17
N ASN A 127 -4.82 -9.28 -9.77
CA ASN A 127 -4.99 -8.25 -10.79
C ASN A 127 -4.40 -8.66 -12.12
N GLN A 128 -5.12 -8.32 -13.19
CA GLN A 128 -4.61 -8.32 -14.55
C GLN A 128 -4.47 -6.88 -15.02
N THR A 129 -3.25 -6.39 -15.10
CA THR A 129 -2.97 -4.99 -15.43
C THR A 129 -2.32 -4.86 -16.79
N ARG A 130 -2.60 -3.74 -17.47
CA ARG A 130 -1.93 -3.31 -18.70
C ARG A 130 -1.46 -1.88 -18.53
N GLN A 131 -0.20 -1.61 -18.86
CA GLN A 131 0.37 -0.27 -18.86
C GLN A 131 0.27 0.37 -20.23
N GLY A 132 -0.15 1.63 -20.26
CA GLY A 132 -0.14 2.53 -21.42
C GLY A 132 0.66 3.79 -21.15
N PHE A 133 0.91 4.56 -22.21
CA PHE A 133 1.57 5.86 -22.12
C PHE A 133 0.69 6.92 -22.76
N HIS A 134 0.52 8.05 -22.05
CA HIS A 134 -0.13 9.21 -22.62
C HIS A 134 0.82 10.00 -23.52
N VAL A 135 0.26 10.59 -24.57
CA VAL A 135 0.95 11.56 -25.45
C VAL A 135 0.58 13.01 -25.09
N VAL A 136 -0.14 13.20 -24.00
CA VAL A 136 -0.60 14.51 -23.50
C VAL A 136 0.42 15.07 -22.53
N LYS A 137 0.64 16.38 -22.58
CA LYS A 137 1.51 17.06 -21.62
C LYS A 137 0.98 16.85 -20.20
N ASP A 138 1.91 16.59 -19.28
CA ASP A 138 1.67 16.38 -17.83
C ASP A 138 0.95 15.06 -17.45
N GLU A 139 0.47 14.27 -18.42
CA GLU A 139 0.01 12.90 -18.22
C GLU A 139 1.07 11.95 -18.79
N ARG A 140 1.47 10.89 -18.07
CA ARG A 140 2.61 10.05 -18.50
C ARG A 140 2.25 8.60 -18.68
N VAL A 141 1.85 7.97 -17.59
CA VAL A 141 1.60 6.53 -17.54
C VAL A 141 0.19 6.31 -17.08
N GLU A 142 -0.52 5.44 -17.75
CA GLU A 142 -1.79 4.89 -17.31
C GLU A 142 -1.61 3.40 -17.05
N VAL A 143 -2.16 2.92 -15.97
CA VAL A 143 -2.20 1.50 -15.65
C VAL A 143 -3.65 1.08 -15.55
N PHE A 144 -4.11 0.36 -16.55
CA PHE A 144 -5.46 -0.19 -16.60
C PHE A 144 -5.53 -1.45 -15.77
N ASP A 145 -6.52 -1.55 -14.89
CA ASP A 145 -6.85 -2.75 -14.16
C ASP A 145 -7.96 -3.51 -14.90
N LEU A 146 -7.56 -4.42 -15.78
CA LEU A 146 -8.49 -5.12 -16.68
C LEU A 146 -9.46 -6.04 -15.95
N SER A 147 -9.03 -6.61 -14.85
CA SER A 147 -9.84 -7.40 -13.93
C SER A 147 -9.12 -7.58 -12.61
N SER A 148 -9.86 -7.60 -11.53
CA SER A 148 -9.34 -7.90 -10.20
C SER A 148 -10.41 -8.56 -9.33
N ASP A 149 -9.97 -9.48 -8.48
CA ASP A 149 -10.79 -10.17 -7.49
C ASP A 149 -10.10 -10.10 -6.12
N VAL A 150 -10.86 -10.13 -5.05
CA VAL A 150 -10.36 -10.11 -3.67
C VAL A 150 -10.53 -11.47 -3.02
N PHE A 151 -9.53 -11.88 -2.24
CA PHE A 151 -9.58 -13.09 -1.44
C PHE A 151 -8.70 -12.97 -0.18
N VAL A 152 -8.88 -13.90 0.74
CA VAL A 152 -8.10 -14.01 1.97
C VAL A 152 -7.32 -15.32 1.97
N TYR A 153 -6.09 -15.28 2.43
CA TYR A 153 -5.24 -16.43 2.64
C TYR A 153 -5.12 -16.75 4.13
N ASP A 154 -5.42 -18.01 4.52
CA ASP A 154 -5.14 -18.56 5.85
C ASP A 154 -3.69 -19.05 5.87
N VAL A 155 -2.85 -18.36 6.66
CA VAL A 155 -1.39 -18.55 6.68
C VAL A 155 -1.00 -19.92 7.25
N GLU A 156 -1.73 -20.39 8.27
CA GLU A 156 -1.42 -21.67 8.91
C GLU A 156 -1.90 -22.87 8.10
N ARG A 157 -3.07 -22.75 7.46
CA ARG A 157 -3.71 -23.85 6.74
C ARG A 157 -3.33 -23.92 5.26
N HIS A 158 -2.67 -22.87 4.76
CA HIS A 158 -2.37 -22.69 3.33
C HIS A 158 -3.63 -22.74 2.46
N GLU A 159 -4.72 -22.13 2.96
CA GLU A 159 -6.02 -22.10 2.29
C GLU A 159 -6.31 -20.71 1.72
N LEU A 160 -6.81 -20.68 0.48
CA LEU A 160 -7.35 -19.50 -0.17
C LEU A 160 -8.86 -19.48 0.04
N ILE A 161 -9.34 -18.46 0.74
CA ILE A 161 -10.75 -18.26 1.10
C ILE A 161 -11.35 -17.33 0.07
N LEU A 162 -12.14 -17.91 -0.85
CA LEU A 162 -12.81 -17.16 -1.92
C LEU A 162 -14.29 -16.99 -1.58
N ASP A 163 -14.87 -15.92 -2.11
CA ASP A 163 -16.31 -15.66 -2.00
C ASP A 163 -16.83 -14.99 -3.27
N THR A 164 -18.04 -15.35 -3.69
CA THR A 164 -18.67 -14.80 -4.90
C THR A 164 -19.03 -13.31 -4.78
N LEU A 165 -19.10 -12.75 -3.57
CA LEU A 165 -19.28 -11.33 -3.33
C LEU A 165 -18.00 -10.51 -3.54
N LEU A 166 -16.84 -11.18 -3.57
CA LEU A 166 -15.51 -10.59 -3.70
C LEU A 166 -14.81 -11.00 -5.01
N SER A 167 -15.49 -11.74 -5.86
CA SER A 167 -15.04 -12.19 -7.17
C SER A 167 -16.22 -12.22 -8.11
N THR A 168 -16.69 -11.03 -8.50
CA THR A 168 -17.88 -10.88 -9.34
C THR A 168 -17.50 -10.76 -10.81
N LYS A 169 -18.40 -11.13 -11.72
CA LYS A 169 -18.17 -10.98 -13.16
C LYS A 169 -18.40 -9.56 -13.67
N LEU A 170 -19.09 -8.74 -12.90
CA LEU A 170 -19.53 -7.42 -13.31
C LEU A 170 -18.64 -6.31 -12.77
N TYR A 171 -18.00 -6.56 -11.66
CA TYR A 171 -17.15 -5.59 -10.97
C TYR A 171 -15.70 -6.09 -10.89
N SER A 172 -14.78 -5.15 -10.77
CA SER A 172 -13.43 -5.38 -10.27
C SER A 172 -13.42 -5.10 -8.78
N GLU A 173 -12.94 -6.05 -7.99
CA GLU A 173 -12.72 -5.93 -6.55
C GLU A 173 -11.21 -5.82 -6.27
N ASN A 174 -10.80 -4.81 -5.48
CA ASN A 174 -9.38 -4.48 -5.36
C ASN A 174 -8.99 -4.00 -3.95
N SER A 175 -7.70 -4.05 -3.64
CA SER A 175 -7.08 -3.48 -2.43
C SER A 175 -7.78 -3.80 -1.13
N PRO A 176 -7.93 -5.06 -0.76
CA PRO A 176 -8.53 -5.43 0.50
C PRO A 176 -7.66 -5.05 1.69
N VAL A 177 -8.29 -4.54 2.76
CA VAL A 177 -7.64 -4.24 4.03
C VAL A 177 -8.55 -4.62 5.19
N PHE A 178 -8.00 -5.26 6.22
CA PHE A 178 -8.77 -5.58 7.42
C PHE A 178 -8.97 -4.36 8.32
N SER A 179 -10.11 -4.31 9.00
CA SER A 179 -10.32 -3.38 10.12
C SER A 179 -9.34 -3.64 11.27
N ALA A 180 -9.14 -2.64 12.13
CA ALA A 180 -8.23 -2.74 13.27
C ALA A 180 -8.57 -3.90 14.23
N ASP A 181 -9.85 -4.25 14.36
CA ASP A 181 -10.33 -5.39 15.14
C ASP A 181 -10.40 -6.72 14.37
N GLY A 182 -10.12 -6.70 13.05
CA GLY A 182 -10.14 -7.85 12.17
C GLY A 182 -11.52 -8.40 11.83
N ARG A 183 -12.60 -7.71 12.19
CA ARG A 183 -13.98 -8.19 11.99
C ARG A 183 -14.63 -7.70 10.70
N SER A 184 -13.95 -6.86 9.96
CA SER A 184 -14.41 -6.39 8.66
C SER A 184 -13.26 -6.38 7.68
N LEU A 185 -13.59 -6.60 6.41
CA LEU A 185 -12.71 -6.38 5.29
C LEU A 185 -13.23 -5.17 4.50
N TYR A 186 -12.42 -4.14 4.39
CA TYR A 186 -12.65 -3.03 3.47
C TYR A 186 -12.00 -3.34 2.14
N TYR A 187 -12.62 -2.95 1.05
CA TYR A 187 -12.07 -3.16 -0.29
C TYR A 187 -12.71 -2.18 -1.28
N LEU A 188 -12.16 -2.11 -2.47
CA LEU A 188 -12.61 -1.23 -3.53
C LEU A 188 -13.43 -2.01 -4.55
N THR A 189 -14.50 -1.40 -5.08
CA THR A 189 -15.28 -1.99 -6.18
C THR A 189 -15.47 -0.98 -7.31
N CYS A 190 -15.31 -1.43 -8.55
CA CYS A 190 -15.55 -0.66 -9.76
C CYS A 190 -16.33 -1.49 -10.77
N LEU A 191 -17.34 -0.92 -11.42
CA LEU A 191 -17.96 -1.55 -12.58
C LEU A 191 -16.89 -1.75 -13.66
N GLN A 192 -16.74 -2.99 -14.16
CA GLN A 192 -15.78 -3.28 -15.21
C GLN A 192 -16.01 -2.40 -16.45
N GLN A 193 -14.93 -1.87 -16.99
CA GLN A 193 -14.94 -0.98 -18.13
C GLN A 193 -14.37 -1.67 -19.39
N ASP A 194 -14.70 -1.14 -20.55
CA ASP A 194 -14.13 -1.59 -21.82
C ASP A 194 -12.85 -0.80 -22.11
N TYR A 195 -11.71 -1.47 -21.99
CA TYR A 195 -10.40 -0.87 -22.17
C TYR A 195 -9.89 -1.02 -23.61
N PRO A 196 -9.22 0.01 -24.17
CA PRO A 196 -8.85 1.30 -23.56
C PRO A 196 -9.90 2.41 -23.77
N LEU A 197 -11.10 2.12 -24.27
CA LEU A 197 -12.06 3.14 -24.71
C LEU A 197 -12.66 3.94 -23.55
N HIS A 198 -13.01 3.25 -22.45
CA HIS A 198 -13.75 3.83 -21.33
C HIS A 198 -12.93 3.91 -20.03
N PHE A 199 -11.60 4.01 -20.13
CA PHE A 199 -10.73 3.99 -18.94
C PHE A 199 -11.00 5.16 -17.96
N LYS A 200 -11.48 6.32 -18.44
CA LYS A 200 -11.85 7.45 -17.55
C LYS A 200 -13.18 7.23 -16.80
N GLU A 201 -13.89 6.17 -17.13
CA GLU A 201 -15.09 5.74 -16.41
C GLU A 201 -14.77 4.73 -15.31
N GLU A 202 -13.52 4.27 -15.20
CA GLU A 202 -13.04 3.44 -14.11
C GLU A 202 -13.06 4.22 -12.80
N LYS A 203 -14.07 3.95 -11.96
CA LYS A 203 -14.29 4.66 -10.70
C LYS A 203 -14.65 3.69 -9.58
N TYR A 204 -13.79 3.63 -8.60
CA TYR A 204 -13.91 2.76 -7.45
C TYR A 204 -14.68 3.43 -6.29
N ASN A 205 -15.56 2.66 -5.68
CA ASN A 205 -16.16 2.95 -4.38
C ASN A 205 -15.42 2.18 -3.28
N LEU A 206 -15.48 2.66 -2.05
CA LEU A 206 -14.99 1.95 -0.87
C LEU A 206 -16.14 1.17 -0.23
N CYS A 207 -15.97 -0.14 -0.14
CA CYS A 207 -16.95 -1.08 0.40
C CYS A 207 -16.43 -1.80 1.65
N ARG A 208 -17.34 -2.43 2.38
CA ARG A 208 -17.07 -3.23 3.56
C ARG A 208 -17.89 -4.51 3.51
N ILE A 209 -17.28 -5.61 3.92
CA ILE A 209 -17.94 -6.89 4.23
C ILE A 209 -17.48 -7.36 5.62
N ASP A 210 -18.36 -7.98 6.39
CA ASP A 210 -17.99 -8.57 7.67
C ASP A 210 -17.09 -9.79 7.45
N PHE A 211 -16.20 -10.04 8.42
CA PHE A 211 -15.30 -11.20 8.44
C PHE A 211 -15.26 -11.79 9.84
N ASP A 212 -15.46 -13.10 9.95
CA ASP A 212 -15.30 -13.81 11.22
C ASP A 212 -13.89 -14.41 11.32
N PRO A 213 -13.00 -13.85 12.17
CA PRO A 213 -11.62 -14.31 12.26
C PRO A 213 -11.48 -15.71 12.91
N ASN A 214 -12.51 -16.23 13.57
CA ASN A 214 -12.49 -17.56 14.16
C ASN A 214 -12.72 -18.64 13.11
N THR A 215 -13.62 -18.38 12.18
CA THR A 215 -14.00 -19.34 11.14
C THR A 215 -13.41 -19.01 9.77
N GLY A 216 -12.91 -17.78 9.56
CA GLY A 216 -12.46 -17.28 8.27
C GLY A 216 -13.61 -17.17 7.25
N ARG A 217 -14.81 -16.86 7.69
CA ARG A 217 -15.98 -16.71 6.81
C ARG A 217 -16.32 -15.24 6.62
N TYR A 218 -16.73 -14.89 5.43
CA TYR A 218 -17.29 -13.59 5.12
C TYR A 218 -18.75 -13.49 5.55
N GLY A 219 -19.21 -12.28 5.80
CA GLY A 219 -20.63 -11.96 5.90
C GLY A 219 -21.34 -12.09 4.56
N ASN A 220 -22.64 -11.96 4.58
CA ASN A 220 -23.50 -12.09 3.39
C ASN A 220 -23.99 -10.76 2.80
N LYS A 221 -23.45 -9.64 3.30
CA LYS A 221 -23.84 -8.29 2.89
C LYS A 221 -22.61 -7.41 2.65
N VAL A 222 -22.63 -6.69 1.55
CA VAL A 222 -21.66 -5.65 1.21
C VAL A 222 -22.28 -4.29 1.45
N ASP A 223 -21.60 -3.44 2.23
CA ASP A 223 -21.97 -2.05 2.47
C ASP A 223 -21.01 -1.12 1.74
N THR A 224 -21.53 -0.17 0.95
CA THR A 224 -20.70 0.94 0.41
C THR A 224 -20.56 1.99 1.49
N ILE A 225 -19.36 2.13 2.06
CA ILE A 225 -19.07 3.08 3.15
C ILE A 225 -18.62 4.45 2.64
N TYR A 226 -18.09 4.53 1.40
CA TYR A 226 -17.86 5.79 0.70
C TYR A 226 -18.12 5.62 -0.79
N ASN A 227 -19.04 6.43 -1.32
CA ASN A 227 -19.49 6.36 -2.71
C ASN A 227 -18.87 7.50 -3.54
N ALA A 228 -17.65 7.29 -4.02
CA ALA A 228 -16.93 8.26 -4.84
C ALA A 228 -17.56 8.43 -6.24
N VAL A 229 -18.19 7.39 -6.78
CA VAL A 229 -18.83 7.42 -8.11
C VAL A 229 -19.92 8.49 -8.16
N ARG A 230 -20.68 8.70 -7.07
CA ARG A 230 -21.67 9.78 -6.99
C ARG A 230 -21.08 11.17 -7.08
N GLU A 231 -19.83 11.32 -6.71
CA GLU A 231 -19.07 12.58 -6.80
C GLU A 231 -18.32 12.72 -8.15
N GLY A 232 -18.49 11.72 -9.05
CA GLY A 232 -17.73 11.66 -10.31
C GLY A 232 -16.24 11.32 -10.10
N LYS A 233 -15.87 10.79 -8.94
CA LYS A 233 -14.49 10.50 -8.52
C LYS A 233 -14.25 9.00 -8.33
N THR A 234 -13.01 8.64 -8.11
CA THR A 234 -12.54 7.31 -7.72
C THR A 234 -11.76 7.38 -6.39
N VAL A 235 -11.73 6.29 -5.66
CA VAL A 235 -10.90 6.15 -4.46
C VAL A 235 -9.98 4.95 -4.58
N THR A 236 -8.78 5.07 -4.03
CA THR A 236 -7.77 4.01 -4.07
C THR A 236 -7.00 3.94 -2.75
N TRP A 237 -6.26 2.87 -2.57
CA TRP A 237 -5.29 2.69 -1.50
C TRP A 237 -5.88 2.90 -0.09
N PRO A 238 -6.95 2.18 0.31
CA PRO A 238 -7.51 2.31 1.65
C PRO A 238 -6.51 1.82 2.71
N ARG A 239 -6.40 2.55 3.83
CA ARG A 239 -5.56 2.16 4.98
C ARG A 239 -6.26 2.56 6.28
N PRO A 240 -6.81 1.62 7.06
CA PRO A 240 -7.37 1.91 8.37
C PRO A 240 -6.27 2.23 9.37
N SER A 241 -6.53 3.16 10.28
CA SER A 241 -5.66 3.41 11.43
C SER A 241 -5.73 2.22 12.40
N TYR A 242 -4.64 1.97 13.13
CA TYR A 242 -4.55 0.81 14.03
C TYR A 242 -5.44 0.93 15.26
N ASP A 243 -5.88 2.14 15.62
CA ASP A 243 -6.89 2.41 16.66
C ASP A 243 -8.33 2.19 16.18
N GLY A 244 -8.53 1.97 14.89
CA GLY A 244 -9.84 1.74 14.27
C GLY A 244 -10.73 2.97 14.14
N ARG A 245 -10.20 4.17 14.38
CA ARG A 245 -10.97 5.42 14.31
C ARG A 245 -11.15 5.91 12.89
N TYR A 246 -10.09 5.85 12.10
CA TYR A 246 -10.03 6.41 10.76
C TYR A 246 -9.70 5.38 9.70
N LEU A 247 -10.07 5.70 8.47
CA LEU A 247 -9.57 5.06 7.27
C LEU A 247 -9.08 6.16 6.32
N MET A 248 -7.81 6.11 5.95
CA MET A 248 -7.22 7.01 4.96
C MET A 248 -7.33 6.37 3.58
N PHE A 249 -7.60 7.18 2.55
CA PHE A 249 -7.61 6.75 1.15
C PHE A 249 -7.13 7.88 0.25
N THR A 250 -6.75 7.55 -0.98
CA THR A 250 -6.47 8.54 -2.03
C THR A 250 -7.70 8.72 -2.89
N LYS A 251 -8.08 9.98 -3.21
CA LYS A 251 -9.17 10.32 -4.11
C LYS A 251 -8.64 11.06 -5.33
N MET A 252 -9.15 10.70 -6.52
CA MET A 252 -8.76 11.27 -7.80
C MET A 252 -9.92 11.22 -8.80
N ASP A 253 -9.68 11.61 -10.06
CA ASP A 253 -10.75 11.71 -11.06
C ASP A 253 -11.20 10.34 -11.59
N TYR A 254 -10.29 9.43 -11.88
CA TYR A 254 -10.57 8.10 -12.42
C TYR A 254 -9.36 7.17 -12.22
N GLY A 255 -9.54 5.89 -12.51
CA GLY A 255 -8.47 4.89 -12.50
C GLY A 255 -8.13 4.37 -11.11
N TYR A 256 -7.06 3.59 -11.03
CA TYR A 256 -6.61 2.95 -9.78
C TYR A 256 -5.22 3.43 -9.32
N PHE A 257 -4.27 3.68 -10.23
CA PHE A 257 -2.87 3.98 -9.90
C PHE A 257 -2.64 5.46 -9.62
N SER A 258 -3.10 5.92 -8.48
CA SER A 258 -3.13 7.32 -8.03
C SER A 258 -1.79 8.06 -8.11
N ILE A 259 -0.65 7.37 -7.99
CA ILE A 259 0.66 8.01 -8.07
C ILE A 259 0.97 8.63 -9.46
N TRP A 260 0.23 8.26 -10.49
CA TRP A 260 0.35 8.81 -11.83
C TRP A 260 -0.65 9.93 -12.13
N HIS A 261 -1.60 10.17 -11.22
CA HIS A 261 -2.65 11.17 -11.33
C HIS A 261 -2.30 12.40 -10.50
N LYS A 262 -2.03 13.51 -11.17
CA LYS A 262 -1.57 14.76 -10.54
C LYS A 262 -2.57 15.31 -9.51
N GLU A 263 -3.85 15.08 -9.74
CA GLU A 263 -4.98 15.53 -8.90
C GLU A 263 -5.29 14.57 -7.74
N SER A 264 -4.45 13.57 -7.52
CA SER A 264 -4.68 12.62 -6.43
C SER A 264 -4.29 13.19 -5.07
N ASP A 265 -5.25 13.19 -4.15
CA ASP A 265 -5.17 13.75 -2.80
C ASP A 265 -5.49 12.72 -1.73
N LEU A 266 -4.88 12.87 -0.56
CA LEU A 266 -5.18 12.08 0.63
C LEU A 266 -6.45 12.59 1.31
N TYR A 267 -7.32 11.64 1.66
CA TYR A 267 -8.57 11.87 2.39
C TYR A 267 -8.63 11.02 3.64
N LEU A 268 -9.26 11.54 4.68
CA LEU A 268 -9.52 10.83 5.93
C LEU A 268 -11.02 10.58 6.08
N LEU A 269 -11.41 9.34 6.34
CA LEU A 269 -12.78 8.90 6.65
C LEU A 269 -12.88 8.55 8.13
N ASP A 270 -13.76 9.19 8.86
CA ASP A 270 -14.14 8.78 10.21
C ASP A 270 -15.07 7.55 10.12
N LEU A 271 -14.60 6.41 10.61
CA LEU A 271 -15.31 5.13 10.48
C LEU A 271 -16.60 5.04 11.31
N LYS A 272 -16.77 5.93 12.30
CA LYS A 272 -17.99 6.00 13.11
C LYS A 272 -19.09 6.80 12.42
N THR A 273 -18.73 7.94 11.81
CA THR A 273 -19.69 8.88 11.22
C THR A 273 -19.83 8.73 9.71
N LEU A 274 -18.90 8.03 9.07
CA LEU A 274 -18.74 7.90 7.62
C LEU A 274 -18.62 9.24 6.89
N LYS A 275 -18.11 10.26 7.58
CA LYS A 275 -17.75 11.55 6.97
C LYS A 275 -16.29 11.53 6.55
N ALA A 276 -16.03 12.01 5.34
CA ALA A 276 -14.68 12.13 4.81
C ALA A 276 -14.33 13.59 4.51
N TRP A 277 -13.02 13.91 4.64
CA TRP A 277 -12.49 15.24 4.32
C TRP A 277 -11.05 15.13 3.78
N PRO A 278 -10.61 16.09 2.96
CA PRO A 278 -9.25 16.12 2.45
C PRO A 278 -8.25 16.46 3.56
N LEU A 279 -7.03 15.98 3.43
CA LEU A 279 -5.91 16.34 4.31
C LEU A 279 -5.13 17.52 3.73
N ASP A 280 -5.80 18.68 3.59
CA ASP A 280 -5.31 19.87 2.88
C ASP A 280 -3.89 20.31 3.28
N ASN A 281 -3.53 20.18 4.56
CA ASN A 281 -2.18 20.55 5.02
C ASN A 281 -1.09 19.54 4.58
N ALA A 282 -1.47 18.29 4.33
CA ALA A 282 -0.55 17.26 3.86
C ALA A 282 -0.50 17.18 2.34
N ASN A 283 -1.64 17.44 1.68
CA ASN A 283 -1.77 17.41 0.22
C ASN A 283 -0.98 18.52 -0.47
N SER A 284 -0.74 18.35 -1.76
CA SER A 284 0.03 19.25 -2.61
C SER A 284 -0.68 19.49 -3.95
N ASN A 285 -0.02 20.21 -4.86
CA ASN A 285 -0.51 20.40 -6.24
C ASN A 285 -0.07 19.28 -7.20
N ASP A 286 0.42 18.18 -6.67
CA ASP A 286 0.85 17.01 -7.44
C ASP A 286 0.46 15.72 -6.69
N ALA A 287 0.64 14.56 -7.33
CA ALA A 287 0.19 13.28 -6.81
C ALA A 287 0.67 12.99 -5.37
N ASP A 288 -0.28 12.76 -4.48
CA ASP A 288 -0.09 12.32 -3.10
C ASP A 288 -0.79 10.97 -2.89
N SER A 289 -0.02 9.91 -2.56
CA SER A 289 -0.54 8.56 -2.54
C SER A 289 0.29 7.58 -1.69
N PHE A 290 -0.06 6.29 -1.74
CA PHE A 290 0.65 5.18 -1.09
C PHE A 290 0.95 5.43 0.39
N HIS A 291 -0.02 6.00 1.09
CA HIS A 291 0.07 6.29 2.52
C HIS A 291 -0.01 5.03 3.37
N ASN A 292 0.60 5.08 4.55
CA ASN A 292 0.47 4.06 5.59
C ASN A 292 0.63 4.67 7.00
N TRP A 293 0.04 4.01 8.01
CA TRP A 293 0.02 4.47 9.38
C TRP A 293 1.19 3.95 10.20
N SER A 294 1.73 4.81 11.07
CA SER A 294 2.50 4.43 12.23
C SER A 294 1.62 3.65 13.21
N ILE A 295 2.23 2.77 14.01
CA ILE A 295 1.49 1.95 15.00
C ILE A 295 0.69 2.81 16.00
N GLY A 296 1.14 4.02 16.30
CA GLY A 296 0.46 4.98 17.16
C GLY A 296 -0.77 5.64 16.55
N SER A 297 -1.11 5.40 15.28
CA SER A 297 -2.28 5.93 14.56
C SER A 297 -2.36 7.46 14.45
N HIS A 298 -1.29 8.17 14.76
CA HIS A 298 -1.19 9.62 14.57
C HIS A 298 -0.27 9.98 13.40
N TRP A 299 0.91 9.38 13.33
CA TRP A 299 1.82 9.57 12.23
C TRP A 299 1.44 8.73 11.02
N PHE A 300 1.68 9.27 9.85
CA PHE A 300 1.60 8.53 8.59
C PHE A 300 2.72 8.94 7.65
N VAL A 301 3.12 7.99 6.84
CA VAL A 301 4.07 8.17 5.73
C VAL A 301 3.30 8.05 4.42
N PHE A 302 3.72 8.78 3.40
CA PHE A 302 3.14 8.69 2.06
C PHE A 302 4.16 9.09 0.99
N THR A 303 3.84 8.82 -0.26
CA THR A 303 4.65 9.25 -1.39
C THR A 303 4.02 10.43 -2.09
N SER A 304 4.86 11.36 -2.55
CA SER A 304 4.42 12.53 -3.29
C SER A 304 5.38 12.87 -4.42
N ARG A 305 4.84 13.38 -5.51
CA ARG A 305 5.59 13.88 -6.66
C ARG A 305 5.77 15.41 -6.66
N ARG A 306 5.41 16.08 -5.59
CA ARG A 306 5.39 17.55 -5.44
C ARG A 306 6.72 18.28 -5.70
N VAL A 307 7.86 17.56 -5.73
CA VAL A 307 9.18 18.18 -5.98
C VAL A 307 9.34 18.54 -7.45
N ASP A 308 9.06 17.60 -8.35
CA ASP A 308 9.36 17.74 -9.79
C ASP A 308 8.31 17.14 -10.73
N GLY A 309 7.26 16.55 -10.18
CA GLY A 309 6.22 15.83 -10.93
C GLY A 309 6.68 14.52 -11.58
N LEU A 310 7.92 14.07 -11.30
CA LEU A 310 8.55 12.91 -11.95
C LEU A 310 8.77 11.74 -11.01
N TYR A 311 9.47 12.02 -9.92
CA TYR A 311 9.91 11.03 -8.96
C TYR A 311 9.09 11.18 -7.67
N SER A 312 8.65 10.04 -7.14
CA SER A 312 7.91 10.02 -5.87
C SER A 312 8.89 9.96 -4.70
N HIS A 313 8.77 10.90 -3.77
CA HIS A 313 9.56 10.97 -2.54
C HIS A 313 8.69 10.69 -1.31
N LEU A 314 9.33 10.27 -0.22
CA LEU A 314 8.67 9.95 1.04
C LEU A 314 8.43 11.20 1.88
N TYR A 315 7.19 11.39 2.32
CA TYR A 315 6.77 12.46 3.19
C TYR A 315 6.17 11.90 4.48
N LEU A 316 6.33 12.63 5.55
CA LEU A 316 5.71 12.37 6.86
C LEU A 316 4.74 13.48 7.22
N SER A 317 3.64 13.13 7.86
CA SER A 317 2.71 14.06 8.50
C SER A 317 2.03 13.39 9.70
N CYS A 318 1.36 14.18 10.52
CA CYS A 318 0.69 13.73 11.73
C CYS A 318 -0.79 14.16 11.71
N ILE A 319 -1.67 13.31 12.24
CA ILE A 319 -3.09 13.61 12.45
C ILE A 319 -3.31 13.95 13.92
N ASP A 320 -3.95 15.09 14.19
CA ASP A 320 -4.37 15.47 15.53
C ASP A 320 -5.66 14.73 15.97
N ASP A 321 -6.06 14.90 17.23
CA ASP A 321 -7.27 14.27 17.78
C ASP A 321 -8.58 14.68 17.09
N ARG A 322 -8.53 15.72 16.26
CA ARG A 322 -9.69 16.19 15.47
C ARG A 322 -9.66 15.69 14.02
N GLY A 323 -8.66 14.87 13.67
CA GLY A 323 -8.48 14.38 12.32
C GLY A 323 -7.86 15.38 11.35
N LYS A 324 -7.20 16.43 11.85
CA LYS A 324 -6.53 17.42 11.02
C LYS A 324 -5.05 17.06 10.84
N ALA A 325 -4.58 17.05 9.59
CA ALA A 325 -3.18 16.81 9.29
C ALA A 325 -2.30 18.03 9.60
N THR A 326 -1.08 17.78 10.03
CA THR A 326 -0.01 18.77 10.05
C THR A 326 0.52 19.00 8.64
N LYS A 327 1.34 20.04 8.45
CA LYS A 327 2.06 20.24 7.19
C LYS A 327 3.02 19.05 6.98
N ALA A 328 2.95 18.44 5.80
CA ALA A 328 3.85 17.36 5.44
C ALA A 328 5.29 17.88 5.24
N PHE A 329 6.24 17.03 5.59
CA PHE A 329 7.67 17.30 5.37
C PHE A 329 8.36 16.07 4.79
N LEU A 330 9.37 16.31 3.97
CA LEU A 330 10.20 15.25 3.39
C LEU A 330 10.86 14.40 4.47
N LEU A 331 10.90 13.08 4.26
CA LEU A 331 11.63 12.19 5.15
C LEU A 331 13.08 12.67 5.29
N PRO A 332 13.56 13.03 6.50
CA PRO A 332 14.86 13.65 6.69
C PRO A 332 16.01 12.81 6.12
N GLN A 333 16.95 13.47 5.49
CA GLN A 333 18.16 12.87 4.90
C GLN A 333 19.42 13.47 5.51
N LYS A 334 20.52 12.72 5.55
CA LYS A 334 21.82 13.18 6.06
C LYS A 334 22.31 14.41 5.30
N ASN A 335 22.12 14.41 3.99
CA ASN A 335 22.45 15.50 3.09
C ASN A 335 21.24 15.77 2.15
N PRO A 336 20.23 16.53 2.62
CA PRO A 336 18.98 16.67 1.90
C PRO A 336 19.13 17.37 0.55
N LEU A 337 20.04 18.36 0.43
CA LEU A 337 20.22 19.07 -0.84
C LEU A 337 20.77 18.13 -1.92
N ASP A 338 21.81 17.38 -1.61
CA ASP A 338 22.38 16.42 -2.57
C ASP A 338 21.40 15.29 -2.87
N TYR A 339 20.70 14.79 -1.84
CA TYR A 339 19.76 13.70 -2.01
C TYR A 339 18.63 14.07 -2.96
N TYR A 340 17.96 15.19 -2.74
CA TYR A 340 16.79 15.57 -3.55
C TYR A 340 17.13 16.22 -4.88
N SER A 341 18.30 16.80 -5.05
CA SER A 341 18.75 17.37 -6.32
C SER A 341 19.37 16.35 -7.27
N SER A 342 19.93 15.26 -6.74
CA SER A 342 20.62 14.23 -7.52
C SER A 342 19.92 12.87 -7.53
N SER A 343 18.98 12.62 -6.62
CA SER A 343 18.28 11.35 -6.56
C SER A 343 17.19 11.26 -7.62
N LEU A 344 17.40 10.41 -8.60
CA LEU A 344 16.43 10.08 -9.65
C LEU A 344 15.65 8.80 -9.35
N TYR A 345 15.54 8.44 -8.08
CA TYR A 345 14.77 7.28 -7.62
C TYR A 345 13.35 7.67 -7.24
N SER A 346 12.41 6.74 -7.48
CA SER A 346 11.05 6.78 -6.94
C SER A 346 10.91 5.81 -5.78
N PHE A 347 10.19 6.22 -4.74
CA PHE A 347 9.90 5.44 -3.56
C PHE A 347 8.41 5.12 -3.54
N ASN A 348 8.05 3.83 -3.47
CA ASN A 348 6.66 3.40 -3.51
C ASN A 348 6.30 2.58 -2.28
N THR A 349 5.02 2.66 -1.91
CA THR A 349 4.38 1.82 -0.89
C THR A 349 5.18 1.74 0.42
N PRO A 350 5.49 2.89 1.07
CA PRO A 350 6.17 2.85 2.34
C PRO A 350 5.31 2.19 3.41
N ASP A 351 5.95 1.40 4.28
CA ASP A 351 5.33 0.73 5.42
C ASP A 351 6.18 0.92 6.67
N PHE A 352 5.54 1.23 7.80
CA PHE A 352 6.24 1.33 9.08
C PHE A 352 6.58 -0.06 9.62
N ILE A 353 7.70 -0.15 10.32
CA ILE A 353 8.17 -1.36 11.00
C ILE A 353 8.61 -1.04 12.43
N SER A 354 8.33 -1.95 13.36
CA SER A 354 8.68 -1.83 14.78
C SER A 354 10.06 -2.39 15.14
N GLY A 355 10.74 -3.00 14.18
CA GLY A 355 12.08 -3.58 14.30
C GLY A 355 12.66 -3.91 12.94
N PRO A 356 13.90 -4.39 12.87
CA PRO A 356 14.52 -4.77 11.60
C PRO A 356 13.83 -5.98 10.98
N VAL A 357 13.68 -5.95 9.64
CA VAL A 357 13.17 -7.11 8.88
C VAL A 357 14.33 -8.07 8.61
N GLU A 358 14.42 -9.12 9.39
CA GLU A 358 15.49 -10.13 9.23
C GLU A 358 15.18 -11.06 8.06
N ILE A 359 15.80 -10.79 6.91
CA ILE A 359 15.72 -11.59 5.68
C ILE A 359 17.14 -11.81 5.17
N ASP A 360 17.53 -13.09 5.04
CA ASP A 360 18.74 -13.45 4.29
C ASP A 360 18.41 -13.48 2.80
N SER A 361 18.82 -12.44 2.08
CA SER A 361 18.55 -12.33 0.65
C SER A 361 19.17 -13.44 -0.19
N ARG A 362 20.26 -14.06 0.26
CA ARG A 362 20.92 -15.18 -0.43
C ARG A 362 20.09 -16.46 -0.26
N GLU A 363 19.62 -16.73 0.96
CA GLU A 363 18.73 -17.86 1.23
C GLU A 363 17.43 -17.71 0.44
N VAL A 364 16.83 -16.52 0.46
CA VAL A 364 15.63 -16.21 -0.35
C VAL A 364 15.89 -16.42 -1.83
N GLY A 365 17.04 -15.96 -2.35
CA GLY A 365 17.42 -16.17 -3.75
C GLY A 365 17.55 -17.67 -4.09
N ALA A 366 18.18 -18.46 -3.22
CA ALA A 366 18.29 -19.91 -3.37
C ALA A 366 16.92 -20.60 -3.36
N ASN A 367 16.03 -20.19 -2.44
CA ASN A 367 14.66 -20.72 -2.35
C ASN A 367 13.82 -20.36 -3.59
N ILE A 368 13.99 -19.16 -4.16
CA ILE A 368 13.35 -18.76 -5.41
C ILE A 368 13.81 -19.67 -6.56
N LEU A 369 15.12 -19.89 -6.69
CA LEU A 369 15.71 -20.71 -7.74
C LEU A 369 15.42 -22.21 -7.60
N SER A 370 15.25 -22.72 -6.38
CA SER A 370 14.93 -24.13 -6.13
C SER A 370 13.61 -24.57 -6.77
N GLY A 371 12.72 -23.62 -7.04
CA GLY A 371 11.37 -23.89 -7.53
C GLY A 371 10.43 -24.49 -6.48
N GLN A 372 10.90 -24.72 -5.25
CA GLN A 372 10.03 -25.20 -4.18
C GLN A 372 8.98 -24.15 -3.85
N ARG A 373 7.72 -24.54 -3.86
CA ARG A 373 6.56 -23.69 -3.57
C ARG A 373 5.59 -24.42 -2.67
N VAL A 374 5.03 -23.69 -1.74
CA VAL A 374 3.89 -24.17 -0.96
C VAL A 374 2.65 -24.09 -1.83
N GLU A 375 2.03 -25.24 -2.08
CA GLU A 375 0.76 -25.32 -2.80
C GLU A 375 -0.38 -24.84 -1.90
N THR A 376 -1.30 -24.08 -2.47
CA THR A 376 -2.47 -23.56 -1.76
C THR A 376 -3.72 -24.37 -2.10
N LYS A 377 -4.62 -24.52 -1.13
CA LYS A 377 -5.92 -25.15 -1.31
C LYS A 377 -7.00 -24.06 -1.41
N ILE A 378 -8.04 -24.30 -2.19
CA ILE A 378 -9.21 -23.44 -2.25
C ILE A 378 -10.23 -23.91 -1.21
N ARG A 379 -10.78 -22.96 -0.51
CA ARG A 379 -11.85 -23.18 0.46
C ARG A 379 -13.06 -22.32 0.15
#